data_dfa398c20579acb46577a6f508d220aa
#
_entry.id   dfa398c20579acb46577a6f508d220aa
#
_cell.length_a   1.000
_cell.length_b   1.000
_cell.length_c   1.000
_cell.angle_alpha   90.00
_cell.angle_beta   90.00
_cell.angle_gamma   90.00
#
_symmetry.space_group_name_H-M   'P 1'
#
loop_
_entity.id
_entity.type
_entity.pdbx_description
1 polymer ?
#
loop_
_entity_poly.entity_id
_entity_poly.type
_entity_poly.pdbx_seq_one_letter_code
_entity_poly.pdbx_strand_id
1 'polypeptide(L)'
;MTNGVLCFANNNGIIDYIKQATFLANRVRLHLDLPTTLVTSSHKSIPDNHPFDNVIIVADDSSNSKRYSDGSLTHKKLYFKNSGRANSYDLTPYDQTLVLDTDYVICNDDFKHAFGTEHFQIYKDGVDLSSWRYHSEFDYINDTGIPFYWATCFCFKKNDETQMFFKLLQHIVEYWNHYKNVYDLGSRNFRNDHAFSIAIHMMNGFEDSNWAKILPGKMFYTLDKDILRSINDNKLSFLLEKQHYVGEYTLASTKDINVHVMNKFSLGRIINV
;
A
#
# COMPACT_ATOMS: atom_id res chain seq x y z
N MET A 1 15.97 -14.27 -13.90
CA MET A 1 14.75 -13.82 -13.21
C MET A 1 14.66 -12.32 -13.33
N THR A 2 13.52 -11.82 -13.72
CA THR A 2 13.25 -10.39 -13.85
C THR A 2 12.59 -9.87 -12.58
N ASN A 3 13.13 -8.79 -12.01
CA ASN A 3 12.59 -8.13 -10.81
C ASN A 3 11.96 -6.80 -11.23
N GLY A 4 10.89 -6.40 -10.58
CA GLY A 4 10.28 -5.10 -10.85
C GLY A 4 9.22 -4.70 -9.84
N VAL A 5 8.75 -3.48 -9.98
CA VAL A 5 7.72 -2.88 -9.14
C VAL A 5 6.41 -2.79 -9.90
N LEU A 6 5.32 -3.16 -9.23
CA LEU A 6 3.95 -3.03 -9.73
C LEU A 6 3.19 -2.04 -8.84
N CYS A 7 2.55 -1.05 -9.42
CA CYS A 7 1.68 -0.13 -8.71
C CYS A 7 0.33 0.04 -9.40
N PHE A 8 -0.71 0.28 -8.60
CA PHE A 8 -2.09 0.48 -9.07
C PHE A 8 -2.50 1.93 -8.84
N ALA A 9 -2.88 2.65 -9.89
CA ALA A 9 -3.29 4.04 -9.81
C ALA A 9 -4.54 4.32 -10.63
N ASN A 10 -5.65 4.57 -9.96
CA ASN A 10 -6.93 4.90 -10.59
C ASN A 10 -7.45 6.21 -10.01
N ASN A 11 -7.45 7.27 -10.82
CA ASN A 11 -7.95 8.59 -10.41
C ASN A 11 -9.44 8.52 -10.05
N ASN A 12 -9.84 9.24 -9.00
CA ASN A 12 -11.22 9.26 -8.51
C ASN A 12 -11.90 10.63 -8.64
N GLY A 13 -11.32 11.54 -9.42
CA GLY A 13 -11.80 12.90 -9.62
C GLY A 13 -11.44 13.90 -8.51
N ILE A 14 -10.85 13.42 -7.40
CA ILE A 14 -10.42 14.25 -6.26
C ILE A 14 -8.92 14.09 -6.01
N ILE A 15 -8.44 12.86 -6.03
CA ILE A 15 -7.03 12.53 -5.84
C ILE A 15 -6.45 12.10 -7.18
N ASP A 16 -5.33 12.69 -7.54
CA ASP A 16 -4.54 12.30 -8.71
C ASP A 16 -3.54 11.21 -8.33
N TYR A 17 -4.00 9.96 -8.43
CA TYR A 17 -3.15 8.78 -8.17
C TYR A 17 -2.10 8.57 -9.25
N ILE A 18 -2.32 9.03 -10.49
CA ILE A 18 -1.32 8.97 -11.56
C ILE A 18 -0.12 9.85 -11.21
N LYS A 19 -0.36 11.06 -10.70
CA LYS A 19 0.70 11.94 -10.19
C LYS A 19 1.52 11.27 -9.08
N GLN A 20 0.84 10.60 -8.12
CA GLN A 20 1.51 9.88 -7.05
C GLN A 20 2.32 8.68 -7.57
N ALA A 21 1.76 7.92 -8.51
CA ALA A 21 2.45 6.80 -9.15
C ALA A 21 3.69 7.27 -9.94
N THR A 22 3.60 8.39 -10.65
CA THR A 22 4.74 9.00 -11.37
C THR A 22 5.86 9.38 -10.39
N PHE A 23 5.51 10.01 -9.27
CA PHE A 23 6.46 10.30 -8.21
C PHE A 23 7.11 9.02 -7.65
N LEU A 24 6.29 8.00 -7.32
CA LEU A 24 6.77 6.71 -6.85
C LEU A 24 7.75 6.06 -7.85
N ALA A 25 7.40 6.01 -9.14
CA ALA A 25 8.25 5.40 -10.17
C ALA A 25 9.62 6.11 -10.31
N ASN A 26 9.66 7.44 -10.20
CA ASN A 26 10.90 8.19 -10.16
C ASN A 26 11.75 7.82 -8.92
N ARG A 27 11.12 7.66 -7.75
CA ARG A 27 11.81 7.23 -6.52
C ARG A 27 12.30 5.78 -6.59
N VAL A 28 11.50 4.89 -7.18
CA VAL A 28 11.89 3.49 -7.43
C VAL A 28 13.12 3.44 -8.32
N ARG A 29 13.13 4.18 -9.44
CA ARG A 29 14.29 4.26 -10.35
C ARG A 29 15.52 4.79 -9.64
N LEU A 30 15.37 5.86 -8.84
CA LEU A 30 16.48 6.49 -8.11
C LEU A 30 17.12 5.58 -7.06
N HIS A 31 16.31 4.89 -6.25
CA HIS A 31 16.78 4.16 -5.08
C HIS A 31 16.92 2.67 -5.30
N LEU A 32 16.00 2.08 -6.08
CA LEU A 32 15.96 0.62 -6.26
C LEU A 32 16.59 0.19 -7.58
N ASP A 33 16.69 1.10 -8.57
CA ASP A 33 17.12 0.77 -9.93
C ASP A 33 16.31 -0.38 -10.55
N LEU A 34 14.97 -0.32 -10.37
CA LEU A 34 14.04 -1.33 -10.83
C LEU A 34 13.05 -0.75 -11.83
N PRO A 35 12.62 -1.55 -12.83
CA PRO A 35 11.53 -1.17 -13.71
C PRO A 35 10.20 -1.10 -12.95
N THR A 36 9.35 -0.16 -13.35
CA THR A 36 8.03 0.05 -12.75
C THR A 36 6.93 -0.16 -13.79
N THR A 37 5.98 -1.03 -13.46
CA THR A 37 4.74 -1.24 -14.23
C THR A 37 3.58 -0.55 -13.53
N LEU A 38 2.89 0.33 -14.26
CA LEU A 38 1.65 0.96 -13.82
C LEU A 38 0.44 0.15 -14.31
N VAL A 39 -0.48 -0.17 -13.39
CA VAL A 39 -1.81 -0.72 -13.72
C VAL A 39 -2.86 0.36 -13.48
N THR A 40 -3.64 0.71 -14.51
CA THR A 40 -4.58 1.83 -14.41
C THR A 40 -5.78 1.71 -15.34
N SER A 41 -6.92 2.23 -14.89
CA SER A 41 -8.07 2.58 -15.75
C SER A 41 -8.04 4.05 -16.20
N SER A 42 -7.11 4.86 -15.65
CA SER A 42 -7.04 6.31 -15.88
C SER A 42 -5.95 6.68 -16.90
N HIS A 43 -5.79 5.87 -17.94
CA HIS A 43 -4.71 6.02 -18.94
C HIS A 43 -4.65 7.41 -19.61
N LYS A 44 -5.78 8.09 -19.75
CA LYS A 44 -5.84 9.46 -20.33
C LYS A 44 -5.18 10.52 -19.46
N SER A 45 -4.90 10.22 -18.19
CA SER A 45 -4.22 11.12 -17.26
C SER A 45 -2.70 10.89 -17.19
N ILE A 46 -2.18 9.92 -17.94
CA ILE A 46 -0.74 9.62 -17.98
C ILE A 46 -0.06 10.67 -18.86
N PRO A 47 0.97 11.40 -18.37
CA PRO A 47 1.73 12.32 -19.21
C PRO A 47 2.58 11.58 -20.25
N ASP A 48 2.82 12.20 -21.41
CA ASP A 48 3.58 11.59 -22.51
C ASP A 48 5.01 11.17 -22.10
N ASN A 49 5.63 11.90 -21.20
CA ASN A 49 6.99 11.68 -20.70
C ASN A 49 7.01 10.92 -19.35
N HIS A 50 6.11 10.00 -19.16
CA HIS A 50 6.00 9.23 -17.91
C HIS A 50 7.23 8.33 -17.65
N PRO A 51 7.56 8.03 -16.37
CA PRO A 51 8.72 7.21 -15.99
C PRO A 51 8.43 5.69 -15.98
N PHE A 52 7.22 5.24 -16.33
CA PHE A 52 6.85 3.83 -16.28
C PHE A 52 7.47 3.05 -17.44
N ASP A 53 8.04 1.88 -17.15
CA ASP A 53 8.59 0.96 -18.15
C ASP A 53 7.48 0.21 -18.88
N ASN A 54 6.36 -0.07 -18.18
CA ASN A 54 5.17 -0.66 -18.77
C ASN A 54 3.90 0.00 -18.20
N VAL A 55 2.86 0.05 -19.03
CA VAL A 55 1.53 0.51 -18.62
C VAL A 55 0.50 -0.53 -19.03
N ILE A 56 -0.25 -1.05 -18.07
CA ILE A 56 -1.32 -2.01 -18.28
C ILE A 56 -2.65 -1.31 -18.06
N ILE A 57 -3.45 -1.24 -19.11
CA ILE A 57 -4.77 -0.62 -19.05
C ILE A 57 -5.79 -1.68 -18.64
N VAL A 58 -6.51 -1.41 -17.55
CA VAL A 58 -7.59 -2.26 -17.05
C VAL A 58 -8.94 -1.56 -17.19
N ALA A 59 -10.01 -2.33 -17.18
CA ALA A 59 -11.36 -1.77 -17.11
C ALA A 59 -11.56 -0.98 -15.81
N ASP A 60 -12.44 0.02 -15.86
CA ASP A 60 -12.79 0.77 -14.66
C ASP A 60 -13.55 -0.12 -13.68
N ASP A 61 -13.04 -0.24 -12.47
CA ASP A 61 -13.67 -1.00 -11.40
C ASP A 61 -14.77 -0.17 -10.77
N SER A 62 -16.03 -0.59 -10.97
CA SER A 62 -17.20 0.06 -10.41
C SER A 62 -17.46 -0.33 -8.94
N SER A 63 -16.82 -1.37 -8.43
CA SER A 63 -16.95 -1.84 -7.05
C SER A 63 -16.10 -0.98 -6.10
N ASN A 64 -16.48 0.27 -5.90
CA ASN A 64 -15.72 1.22 -5.08
C ASN A 64 -16.04 1.06 -3.61
N SER A 65 -15.02 0.87 -2.75
CA SER A 65 -15.19 1.11 -1.33
C SER A 65 -15.32 2.61 -1.06
N LYS A 66 -16.34 2.99 -0.32
CA LYS A 66 -16.55 4.37 0.12
C LYS A 66 -15.81 4.61 1.42
N ARG A 67 -14.99 5.65 1.45
CA ARG A 67 -14.31 6.09 2.67
C ARG A 67 -14.55 7.57 2.89
N TYR A 68 -14.75 7.96 4.16
CA TYR A 68 -14.62 9.36 4.52
C TYR A 68 -13.15 9.70 4.67
N SER A 69 -12.75 10.87 4.22
CA SER A 69 -11.43 11.40 4.46
C SER A 69 -11.34 11.85 5.92
N ASP A 70 -10.73 11.00 6.75
CA ASP A 70 -10.38 11.37 8.13
C ASP A 70 -9.12 12.24 8.09
N GLY A 71 -9.17 13.42 8.68
CA GLY A 71 -8.01 14.30 8.79
C GLY A 71 -7.78 15.26 7.62
N SER A 72 -8.63 15.29 6.61
CA SER A 72 -8.72 16.43 5.68
C SER A 72 -9.84 17.39 6.12
N LEU A 73 -9.62 18.67 5.87
CA LEU A 73 -10.64 19.71 6.14
C LEU A 73 -11.94 19.56 5.34
N THR A 74 -12.00 18.60 4.41
CA THR A 74 -13.09 18.52 3.44
C THR A 74 -14.20 17.53 3.78
N HIS A 75 -14.00 16.58 4.69
CA HIS A 75 -14.96 15.52 5.05
C HIS A 75 -15.72 14.90 3.87
N LYS A 76 -15.11 14.89 2.68
CA LYS A 76 -15.73 14.38 1.46
C LYS A 76 -15.71 12.85 1.46
N LYS A 77 -16.79 12.24 0.95
CA LYS A 77 -16.77 10.81 0.62
C LYS A 77 -15.76 10.58 -0.49
N LEU A 78 -14.80 9.71 -0.25
CA LEU A 78 -13.86 9.27 -1.26
C LEU A 78 -14.24 7.87 -1.74
N TYR A 79 -14.07 7.68 -3.03
CA TYR A 79 -14.19 6.36 -3.65
C TYR A 79 -12.79 5.85 -3.92
N PHE A 80 -12.53 4.61 -3.52
CA PHE A 80 -11.26 3.94 -3.78
C PHE A 80 -11.51 2.76 -4.71
N LYS A 81 -10.75 2.70 -5.78
CA LYS A 81 -10.74 1.59 -6.74
C LYS A 81 -9.54 0.71 -6.37
N ASN A 82 -9.72 -0.18 -5.41
CA ASN A 82 -8.62 -0.89 -4.78
C ASN A 82 -8.68 -2.42 -4.88
N SER A 83 -9.66 -2.99 -5.57
CA SER A 83 -9.78 -4.44 -5.75
C SER A 83 -8.70 -5.04 -6.67
N GLY A 84 -8.08 -4.23 -7.50
CA GLY A 84 -7.11 -4.67 -8.51
C GLY A 84 -5.87 -5.40 -7.97
N ARG A 85 -5.49 -5.23 -6.70
CA ARG A 85 -4.31 -5.88 -6.12
C ARG A 85 -4.40 -7.40 -6.08
N ALA A 86 -5.60 -7.97 -6.00
CA ALA A 86 -5.82 -9.41 -6.08
C ALA A 86 -5.38 -10.00 -7.43
N ASN A 87 -5.25 -9.18 -8.47
CA ASN A 87 -4.82 -9.58 -9.79
C ASN A 87 -3.32 -9.36 -10.05
N SER A 88 -2.53 -9.04 -9.00
CA SER A 88 -1.10 -8.73 -9.17
C SER A 88 -0.31 -9.84 -9.83
N TYR A 89 -0.64 -11.11 -9.53
CA TYR A 89 0.02 -12.26 -10.14
C TYR A 89 -0.16 -12.35 -11.65
N ASP A 90 -1.38 -12.10 -12.12
CA ASP A 90 -1.75 -12.20 -13.53
C ASP A 90 -1.26 -10.98 -14.33
N LEU A 91 -1.22 -9.81 -13.68
CA LEU A 91 -0.89 -8.54 -14.33
C LEU A 91 0.59 -8.23 -14.37
N THR A 92 1.40 -8.79 -13.45
CA THR A 92 2.82 -8.48 -13.42
C THR A 92 3.60 -9.10 -14.59
N PRO A 93 4.49 -8.34 -15.27
CA PRO A 93 5.38 -8.90 -16.27
C PRO A 93 6.67 -9.52 -15.69
N TYR A 94 6.85 -9.47 -14.36
CA TYR A 94 8.09 -9.88 -13.70
C TYR A 94 8.00 -11.26 -13.05
N ASP A 95 9.15 -11.93 -12.90
CA ASP A 95 9.28 -13.19 -12.16
C ASP A 95 9.17 -12.96 -10.64
N GLN A 96 9.74 -11.86 -10.15
CA GLN A 96 9.59 -11.39 -8.77
C GLN A 96 9.07 -9.96 -8.78
N THR A 97 8.03 -9.71 -8.02
CA THR A 97 7.31 -8.44 -8.04
C THR A 97 7.18 -7.84 -6.65
N LEU A 98 7.67 -6.62 -6.49
CA LEU A 98 7.34 -5.77 -5.36
C LEU A 98 6.12 -4.94 -5.72
N VAL A 99 5.01 -5.12 -5.00
CA VAL A 99 3.81 -4.30 -5.14
C VAL A 99 3.84 -3.18 -4.11
N LEU A 100 3.67 -1.95 -4.56
CA LEU A 100 3.67 -0.76 -3.72
C LEU A 100 2.41 0.08 -3.95
N ASP A 101 1.86 0.63 -2.87
CA ASP A 101 0.89 1.71 -2.97
C ASP A 101 1.54 2.99 -3.49
N THR A 102 0.78 3.78 -4.23
CA THR A 102 1.28 5.02 -4.87
C THR A 102 1.68 6.10 -3.88
N ASP A 103 1.30 5.96 -2.63
CA ASP A 103 1.59 6.88 -1.53
C ASP A 103 2.80 6.46 -0.66
N TYR A 104 3.63 5.54 -1.16
CA TYR A 104 4.97 5.31 -0.62
C TYR A 104 5.97 6.37 -1.09
N VAL A 105 6.76 6.87 -0.16
CA VAL A 105 7.95 7.70 -0.43
C VAL A 105 9.19 6.85 -0.18
N ILE A 106 9.83 6.41 -1.26
CA ILE A 106 11.04 5.59 -1.21
C ILE A 106 12.26 6.51 -1.00
N CYS A 107 13.02 6.29 0.06
CA CYS A 107 14.15 7.11 0.47
C CYS A 107 15.46 6.33 0.66
N ASN A 108 15.40 5.01 0.56
CA ASN A 108 16.57 4.13 0.64
C ASN A 108 16.35 2.87 -0.22
N ASP A 109 17.27 1.94 -0.19
CA ASP A 109 17.27 0.73 -1.00
C ASP A 109 16.86 -0.55 -0.26
N ASP A 110 16.29 -0.46 0.95
CA ASP A 110 15.87 -1.60 1.78
C ASP A 110 15.02 -2.61 1.00
N PHE A 111 14.14 -2.14 0.12
CA PHE A 111 13.29 -3.02 -0.67
C PHE A 111 14.04 -3.87 -1.70
N LYS A 112 15.31 -3.60 -2.02
CA LYS A 112 16.12 -4.50 -2.85
C LYS A 112 16.31 -5.85 -2.18
N HIS A 113 16.32 -5.89 -0.85
CA HIS A 113 16.49 -7.10 -0.07
C HIS A 113 15.22 -7.99 -0.02
N ALA A 114 14.09 -7.52 -0.57
CA ALA A 114 12.90 -8.33 -0.72
C ALA A 114 12.99 -9.35 -1.86
N PHE A 115 13.91 -9.12 -2.82
CA PHE A 115 14.10 -10.03 -3.96
C PHE A 115 15.08 -11.13 -3.60
N GLY A 116 14.59 -12.36 -3.47
CA GLY A 116 15.40 -13.49 -3.02
C GLY A 116 14.72 -14.83 -3.21
N THR A 117 14.88 -15.70 -2.23
CA THR A 117 14.34 -17.06 -2.25
C THR A 117 12.92 -17.18 -1.76
N GLU A 118 12.45 -16.22 -0.98
CA GLU A 118 11.14 -16.27 -0.36
C GLU A 118 10.01 -16.19 -1.41
N HIS A 119 8.96 -16.98 -1.20
CA HIS A 119 7.83 -17.03 -2.12
C HIS A 119 6.93 -15.81 -2.00
N PHE A 120 6.64 -15.41 -0.76
CA PHE A 120 5.77 -14.28 -0.44
C PHE A 120 6.23 -13.57 0.82
N GLN A 121 6.29 -12.23 0.75
CA GLN A 121 6.71 -11.38 1.86
C GLN A 121 5.77 -10.18 1.98
N ILE A 122 5.42 -9.82 3.22
CA ILE A 122 4.50 -8.72 3.52
C ILE A 122 4.79 -8.17 4.92
N TYR A 123 4.49 -6.90 5.19
CA TYR A 123 4.61 -6.37 6.54
C TYR A 123 3.45 -6.81 7.44
N LYS A 124 3.78 -7.18 8.67
CA LYS A 124 2.84 -7.45 9.75
C LYS A 124 2.76 -6.27 10.73
N ASP A 125 3.90 -5.71 11.09
CA ASP A 125 4.01 -4.64 12.08
C ASP A 125 4.36 -3.32 11.39
N GLY A 126 3.87 -2.20 11.95
CA GLY A 126 4.17 -0.88 11.43
C GLY A 126 4.34 0.15 12.55
N VAL A 127 5.16 1.17 12.31
CA VAL A 127 5.41 2.26 13.24
C VAL A 127 4.82 3.55 12.70
N ASP A 128 3.88 4.14 13.44
CA ASP A 128 3.33 5.45 13.14
C ASP A 128 4.34 6.55 13.49
N LEU A 129 4.84 7.23 12.47
CA LEU A 129 5.79 8.34 12.64
C LEU A 129 5.14 9.59 13.24
N SER A 130 3.82 9.73 13.17
CA SER A 130 3.12 10.88 13.72
C SER A 130 3.06 10.85 15.26
N SER A 131 3.19 9.68 15.86
CA SER A 131 3.19 9.49 17.32
C SER A 131 4.35 8.65 17.83
N TRP A 132 5.16 8.08 16.93
CA TRP A 132 6.20 7.07 17.25
C TRP A 132 5.63 5.90 18.06
N ARG A 133 4.39 5.53 17.76
CA ARG A 133 3.65 4.47 18.43
C ARG A 133 3.41 3.30 17.49
N TYR A 134 3.29 2.17 18.12
CA TYR A 134 2.64 1.02 17.60
C TYR A 134 1.14 1.10 17.95
N HIS A 135 0.26 0.80 17.00
CA HIS A 135 -1.17 0.83 17.22
C HIS A 135 -1.71 -0.59 17.25
N SER A 136 -2.17 -1.04 18.41
CA SER A 136 -2.72 -2.40 18.61
C SER A 136 -3.96 -2.69 17.75
N GLU A 137 -4.62 -1.67 17.22
CA GLU A 137 -5.73 -1.84 16.26
C GLU A 137 -5.29 -2.49 14.93
N PHE A 138 -3.98 -2.59 14.69
CA PHE A 138 -3.38 -3.25 13.53
C PHE A 138 -2.68 -4.57 13.89
N ASP A 139 -2.90 -5.12 15.08
CA ASP A 139 -2.37 -6.44 15.44
C ASP A 139 -3.19 -7.55 14.80
N TYR A 140 -4.51 -7.39 14.84
CA TYR A 140 -5.47 -8.38 14.38
C TYR A 140 -6.57 -7.72 13.55
N ILE A 141 -7.14 -8.49 12.60
CA ILE A 141 -8.28 -8.01 11.81
C ILE A 141 -9.61 -8.12 12.55
N ASN A 142 -9.65 -8.95 13.59
CA ASN A 142 -10.86 -9.25 14.39
C ASN A 142 -10.49 -9.71 15.81
N ASP A 143 -11.51 -9.98 16.63
CA ASP A 143 -11.34 -10.45 18.01
C ASP A 143 -10.93 -11.95 18.11
N THR A 144 -10.90 -12.68 17.00
CA THR A 144 -10.52 -14.11 16.96
C THR A 144 -9.02 -14.34 16.75
N GLY A 145 -8.24 -13.29 16.66
CA GLY A 145 -6.78 -13.37 16.64
C GLY A 145 -6.13 -13.62 15.29
N ILE A 146 -6.83 -13.34 14.17
CA ILE A 146 -6.20 -13.40 12.84
C ILE A 146 -5.26 -12.21 12.67
N PRO A 147 -3.93 -12.44 12.46
CA PRO A 147 -2.96 -11.37 12.35
C PRO A 147 -3.28 -10.40 11.21
N PHE A 148 -3.07 -9.12 11.46
CA PHE A 148 -3.20 -8.07 10.45
C PHE A 148 -1.93 -7.99 9.60
N TYR A 149 -2.10 -8.00 8.27
CA TYR A 149 -1.02 -7.81 7.31
C TYR A 149 -1.28 -6.57 6.45
N TRP A 150 -0.23 -5.78 6.22
CA TRP A 150 -0.29 -4.54 5.45
C TRP A 150 -0.19 -4.80 3.95
N ALA A 151 -1.31 -4.91 3.27
CA ALA A 151 -1.36 -5.12 1.82
C ALA A 151 -0.95 -3.88 0.98
N THR A 152 -0.42 -2.85 1.62
CA THR A 152 0.10 -1.64 0.97
C THR A 152 1.48 -1.85 0.35
N CYS A 153 2.21 -2.88 0.84
CA CYS A 153 3.51 -3.28 0.34
C CYS A 153 3.71 -4.79 0.54
N PHE A 154 3.98 -5.51 -0.54
CA PHE A 154 4.31 -6.94 -0.49
C PHE A 154 5.17 -7.34 -1.68
N CYS A 155 5.97 -8.38 -1.50
CA CYS A 155 6.81 -8.95 -2.56
C CYS A 155 6.45 -10.41 -2.76
N PHE A 156 6.40 -10.85 -4.02
CA PHE A 156 6.15 -12.25 -4.34
C PHE A 156 6.95 -12.72 -5.56
N LYS A 157 7.22 -14.00 -5.59
CA LYS A 157 7.82 -14.72 -6.72
C LYS A 157 6.75 -15.52 -7.44
N LYS A 158 6.73 -15.50 -8.77
CA LYS A 158 5.81 -16.33 -9.56
C LYS A 158 6.15 -17.81 -9.40
N ASN A 159 5.25 -18.58 -8.79
CA ASN A 159 5.27 -20.04 -8.66
C ASN A 159 3.86 -20.56 -8.35
N ASP A 160 3.70 -21.86 -8.23
CA ASP A 160 2.40 -22.50 -8.01
C ASP A 160 1.76 -22.09 -6.66
N GLU A 161 2.56 -21.94 -5.60
CA GLU A 161 2.05 -21.54 -4.28
C GLU A 161 1.48 -20.12 -4.29
N THR A 162 2.23 -19.18 -4.87
CA THR A 162 1.77 -17.79 -4.97
C THR A 162 0.63 -17.65 -5.97
N GLN A 163 0.58 -18.48 -7.03
CA GLN A 163 -0.57 -18.55 -7.91
C GLN A 163 -1.82 -18.99 -7.15
N MET A 164 -1.70 -20.03 -6.32
CA MET A 164 -2.79 -20.51 -5.48
C MET A 164 -3.25 -19.42 -4.50
N PHE A 165 -2.32 -18.73 -3.85
CA PHE A 165 -2.62 -17.61 -2.96
C PHE A 165 -3.44 -16.52 -3.67
N PHE A 166 -3.01 -16.07 -4.85
CA PHE A 166 -3.73 -15.02 -5.57
C PHE A 166 -5.10 -15.47 -6.09
N LYS A 167 -5.26 -16.73 -6.50
CA LYS A 167 -6.58 -17.30 -6.81
C LYS A 167 -7.50 -17.31 -5.60
N LEU A 168 -6.98 -17.69 -4.43
CA LEU A 168 -7.72 -17.62 -3.16
C LEU A 168 -8.09 -16.17 -2.82
N LEU A 169 -7.17 -15.24 -2.98
CA LEU A 169 -7.40 -13.82 -2.73
C LEU A 169 -8.49 -13.25 -3.66
N GLN A 170 -8.45 -13.59 -4.96
CA GLN A 170 -9.49 -13.22 -5.92
C GLN A 170 -10.86 -13.76 -5.50
N HIS A 171 -10.91 -15.02 -5.06
CA HIS A 171 -12.15 -15.62 -4.54
C HIS A 171 -12.66 -14.91 -3.28
N ILE A 172 -11.78 -14.54 -2.33
CA ILE A 172 -12.16 -13.77 -1.15
C ILE A 172 -12.74 -12.39 -1.54
N VAL A 173 -12.13 -11.70 -2.50
CA VAL A 173 -12.61 -10.41 -3.01
C VAL A 173 -13.98 -10.54 -3.65
N GLU A 174 -14.18 -11.55 -4.51
CA GLU A 174 -15.45 -11.82 -5.19
C GLU A 174 -16.56 -12.11 -4.19
N TYR A 175 -16.28 -12.93 -3.18
CA TYR A 175 -17.25 -13.32 -2.14
C TYR A 175 -17.07 -12.56 -0.83
N TRP A 176 -16.63 -11.29 -0.89
CA TRP A 176 -16.28 -10.48 0.28
C TRP A 176 -17.35 -10.47 1.38
N ASN A 177 -18.62 -10.36 1.03
CA ASN A 177 -19.71 -10.35 2.01
C ASN A 177 -19.80 -11.65 2.81
N HIS A 178 -19.49 -12.79 2.20
CA HIS A 178 -19.40 -14.08 2.89
C HIS A 178 -18.24 -14.06 3.89
N TYR A 179 -17.03 -13.77 3.43
CA TYR A 179 -15.82 -13.77 4.26
C TYR A 179 -15.88 -12.74 5.39
N LYS A 180 -16.43 -11.57 5.11
CA LYS A 180 -16.64 -10.53 6.14
C LYS A 180 -17.51 -11.03 7.28
N ASN A 181 -18.56 -11.82 7.00
CA ASN A 181 -19.44 -12.36 8.02
C ASN A 181 -18.80 -13.56 8.75
N VAL A 182 -18.13 -14.46 8.02
CA VAL A 182 -17.45 -15.63 8.61
C VAL A 182 -16.39 -15.21 9.63
N TYR A 183 -15.63 -14.14 9.31
CA TYR A 183 -14.54 -13.64 10.15
C TYR A 183 -14.95 -12.45 11.04
N ASP A 184 -16.25 -12.18 11.16
CA ASP A 184 -16.82 -11.13 12.02
C ASP A 184 -16.13 -9.77 11.90
N LEU A 185 -15.98 -9.29 10.65
CA LEU A 185 -15.38 -7.99 10.39
C LEU A 185 -16.35 -6.82 10.59
N GLY A 186 -17.57 -7.11 11.06
CA GLY A 186 -18.62 -6.14 11.30
C GLY A 186 -19.07 -5.41 10.02
N SER A 187 -19.49 -4.15 10.16
CA SER A 187 -19.91 -3.30 9.04
C SER A 187 -18.75 -2.67 8.27
N ARG A 188 -17.54 -3.17 8.42
CA ARG A 188 -16.33 -2.63 7.78
C ARG A 188 -16.42 -2.73 6.26
N ASN A 189 -16.01 -1.66 5.60
CA ASN A 189 -15.84 -1.65 4.15
C ASN A 189 -14.75 -2.63 3.72
N PHE A 190 -14.76 -3.01 2.44
CA PHE A 190 -13.67 -3.81 1.89
C PHE A 190 -12.32 -3.12 2.09
N ARG A 191 -11.35 -3.87 2.61
CA ARG A 191 -9.94 -3.50 2.74
C ARG A 191 -9.06 -4.62 2.24
N ASN A 192 -8.07 -4.29 1.43
CA ASN A 192 -7.08 -5.27 0.99
C ASN A 192 -6.37 -5.92 2.17
N ASP A 193 -6.01 -5.14 3.21
CA ASP A 193 -5.35 -5.67 4.40
C ASP A 193 -6.13 -6.85 5.03
N HIS A 194 -7.44 -6.71 5.15
CA HIS A 194 -8.29 -7.79 5.68
C HIS A 194 -8.35 -9.00 4.74
N ALA A 195 -8.51 -8.78 3.43
CA ALA A 195 -8.56 -9.87 2.46
C ALA A 195 -7.23 -10.64 2.40
N PHE A 196 -6.09 -9.93 2.41
CA PHE A 196 -4.77 -10.54 2.48
C PHE A 196 -4.56 -11.31 3.78
N SER A 197 -4.96 -10.76 4.92
CA SER A 197 -4.85 -11.41 6.23
C SER A 197 -5.65 -12.70 6.27
N ILE A 198 -6.88 -12.71 5.75
CA ILE A 198 -7.70 -13.93 5.62
C ILE A 198 -7.04 -14.94 4.71
N ALA A 199 -6.57 -14.52 3.52
CA ALA A 199 -5.91 -15.42 2.58
C ALA A 199 -4.65 -16.04 3.18
N ILE A 200 -3.82 -15.27 3.87
CA ILE A 200 -2.62 -15.78 4.56
C ILE A 200 -2.99 -16.76 5.68
N HIS A 201 -4.01 -16.45 6.48
CA HIS A 201 -4.51 -17.36 7.51
C HIS A 201 -4.96 -18.70 6.93
N MET A 202 -5.65 -18.70 5.80
CA MET A 202 -6.06 -19.93 5.10
C MET A 202 -4.85 -20.67 4.49
N MET A 203 -3.86 -19.96 3.92
CA MET A 203 -2.62 -20.57 3.43
C MET A 203 -1.78 -21.18 4.56
N ASN A 204 -1.88 -20.64 5.76
CA ASN A 204 -1.29 -21.19 6.98
C ASN A 204 -2.02 -22.45 7.50
N GLY A 205 -3.11 -22.87 6.88
CA GLY A 205 -3.92 -24.00 7.34
C GLY A 205 -4.78 -23.68 8.57
N PHE A 206 -5.14 -22.42 8.77
CA PHE A 206 -5.90 -21.90 9.93
C PHE A 206 -5.14 -21.97 11.26
N GLU A 207 -3.83 -22.08 11.20
CA GLU A 207 -2.93 -22.15 12.34
C GLU A 207 -1.97 -20.95 12.37
N ASP A 208 -1.23 -20.79 13.47
CA ASP A 208 -0.13 -19.83 13.54
C ASP A 208 1.10 -20.43 12.83
N SER A 209 1.25 -20.09 11.57
CA SER A 209 2.30 -20.57 10.67
C SER A 209 2.96 -19.39 9.95
N ASN A 210 4.03 -19.64 9.22
CA ASN A 210 4.88 -18.64 8.59
C ASN A 210 4.92 -18.78 7.07
N TRP A 211 3.80 -19.06 6.42
CA TRP A 211 3.75 -19.10 4.96
C TRP A 211 4.18 -17.74 4.37
N ALA A 212 3.60 -16.65 4.83
CA ALA A 212 4.05 -15.30 4.49
C ALA A 212 5.22 -14.89 5.39
N LYS A 213 6.34 -14.51 4.78
CA LYS A 213 7.51 -13.97 5.48
C LYS A 213 7.38 -12.46 5.67
N ILE A 214 8.13 -11.92 6.61
CA ILE A 214 8.15 -10.48 6.83
C ILE A 214 9.11 -9.82 5.84
N LEU A 215 8.66 -8.71 5.22
CA LEU A 215 9.51 -7.88 4.37
C LEU A 215 10.73 -7.34 5.16
N PRO A 216 11.87 -7.16 4.49
CA PRO A 216 13.05 -6.55 5.10
C PRO A 216 12.77 -5.14 5.64
N GLY A 217 13.44 -4.78 6.72
CA GLY A 217 13.31 -3.49 7.36
C GLY A 217 12.05 -3.37 8.22
N LYS A 218 11.62 -2.13 8.45
CA LYS A 218 10.41 -1.79 9.21
C LYS A 218 9.46 -1.00 8.33
N MET A 219 8.17 -1.24 8.47
CA MET A 219 7.15 -0.40 7.89
C MET A 219 6.99 0.87 8.71
N PHE A 220 7.27 2.01 8.12
CA PHE A 220 6.96 3.31 8.69
C PHE A 220 5.78 3.92 7.92
N TYR A 221 4.83 4.47 8.67
CA TYR A 221 3.68 5.14 8.07
C TYR A 221 3.30 6.41 8.84
N THR A 222 2.51 7.26 8.22
CA THR A 222 1.82 8.34 8.90
C THR A 222 0.33 8.07 8.87
N LEU A 223 -0.38 8.39 9.94
CA LEU A 223 -1.84 8.37 9.94
C LEU A 223 -2.41 9.30 8.86
N ASP A 224 -3.67 9.06 8.47
CA ASP A 224 -4.40 9.87 7.48
C ASP A 224 -4.72 11.27 8.05
N LYS A 225 -3.65 12.03 8.31
CA LYS A 225 -3.69 13.42 8.77
C LYS A 225 -2.83 14.29 7.86
N ASP A 226 -3.25 15.55 7.64
CA ASP A 226 -2.50 16.53 6.84
C ASP A 226 -1.30 17.09 7.58
N ILE A 227 -0.28 16.25 7.79
CA ILE A 227 0.92 16.59 8.57
C ILE A 227 2.19 16.73 7.72
N LEU A 228 2.24 16.15 6.51
CA LEU A 228 3.42 16.23 5.65
C LEU A 228 3.62 17.67 5.16
N ARG A 229 4.85 18.19 5.30
CA ARG A 229 5.20 19.58 4.94
C ARG A 229 6.18 19.68 3.79
N SER A 230 7.15 18.78 3.74
CA SER A 230 8.12 18.76 2.63
C SER A 230 8.73 17.39 2.44
N ILE A 231 9.15 17.15 1.21
CA ILE A 231 10.03 16.05 0.80
C ILE A 231 11.20 16.70 0.08
N ASN A 232 12.38 16.66 0.69
CA ASN A 232 13.60 17.18 0.11
C ASN A 232 14.64 16.06 0.06
N ASP A 233 14.96 15.60 -1.12
CA ASP A 233 15.77 14.39 -1.35
C ASP A 233 15.19 13.19 -0.57
N ASN A 234 15.91 12.70 0.43
CA ASN A 234 15.52 11.58 1.28
C ASN A 234 15.00 12.01 2.68
N LYS A 235 14.74 13.31 2.85
CA LYS A 235 14.24 13.85 4.12
C LYS A 235 12.78 14.25 3.98
N LEU A 236 11.93 13.65 4.83
CA LEU A 236 10.54 14.05 4.99
C LEU A 236 10.41 14.90 6.25
N SER A 237 9.62 15.98 6.19
CA SER A 237 9.32 16.83 7.34
C SER A 237 7.83 16.84 7.62
N PHE A 238 7.48 16.71 8.89
CA PHE A 238 6.11 16.59 9.39
C PHE A 238 5.83 17.65 10.44
N LEU A 239 4.65 18.21 10.42
CA LEU A 239 4.16 19.09 11.49
C LEU A 239 3.27 18.26 12.42
N LEU A 240 3.78 17.95 13.61
CA LEU A 240 3.12 17.10 14.58
C LEU A 240 2.51 17.94 15.70
N GLU A 241 1.25 17.66 16.04
CA GLU A 241 0.62 18.29 17.20
C GLU A 241 1.21 17.72 18.48
N LYS A 242 1.52 18.60 19.44
CA LYS A 242 2.07 18.19 20.74
C LYS A 242 1.01 17.48 21.57
N GLN A 243 1.36 16.37 22.19
CA GLN A 243 0.42 15.45 22.85
C GLN A 243 -0.43 16.09 23.95
N HIS A 244 0.08 17.12 24.64
CA HIS A 244 -0.60 17.76 25.77
C HIS A 244 -0.95 19.23 25.53
N TYR A 245 -0.75 19.73 24.32
CA TYR A 245 -0.92 21.14 23.98
C TYR A 245 -1.66 21.27 22.67
N VAL A 246 -2.98 21.18 22.74
CA VAL A 246 -3.85 21.30 21.56
C VAL A 246 -3.58 22.62 20.82
N GLY A 247 -3.37 22.53 19.51
CA GLY A 247 -3.00 23.67 18.69
C GLY A 247 -1.54 24.08 18.70
N GLU A 248 -0.70 23.42 19.51
CA GLU A 248 0.74 23.59 19.45
C GLU A 248 1.38 22.47 18.61
N TYR A 249 2.29 22.86 17.73
CA TYR A 249 2.91 21.94 16.79
C TYR A 249 4.43 21.95 16.93
N THR A 250 5.03 20.83 16.57
CA THR A 250 6.47 20.68 16.46
C THR A 250 6.84 20.14 15.07
N LEU A 251 7.94 20.62 14.52
CA LEU A 251 8.47 20.10 13.26
C LEU A 251 9.36 18.90 13.57
N ALA A 252 8.97 17.74 13.06
CA ALA A 252 9.77 16.52 13.08
C ALA A 252 10.23 16.17 11.68
N SER A 253 11.29 15.39 11.56
CA SER A 253 11.76 14.91 10.26
C SER A 253 12.35 13.52 10.36
N THR A 254 12.22 12.78 9.25
CA THR A 254 12.92 11.51 8.99
C THR A 254 13.91 11.70 7.86
N LYS A 255 14.94 10.89 7.82
CA LYS A 255 15.93 10.87 6.74
C LYS A 255 16.28 9.44 6.41
N ASP A 256 16.38 9.14 5.11
CA ASP A 256 16.77 7.82 4.57
C ASP A 256 15.87 6.67 5.09
N ILE A 257 14.56 6.95 5.25
CA ILE A 257 13.55 5.97 5.69
C ILE A 257 12.42 5.94 4.68
N ASN A 258 12.02 4.74 4.22
CA ASN A 258 10.86 4.53 3.36
C ASN A 258 9.58 4.73 4.17
N VAL A 259 8.64 5.55 3.70
CA VAL A 259 7.44 5.94 4.45
C VAL A 259 6.18 5.79 3.62
N HIS A 260 5.18 5.11 4.16
CA HIS A 260 3.82 5.10 3.63
C HIS A 260 3.04 6.31 4.16
N VAL A 261 2.77 7.28 3.30
CA VAL A 261 2.05 8.52 3.65
C VAL A 261 0.57 8.34 3.38
N MET A 262 -0.22 7.94 4.38
CA MET A 262 -1.65 7.63 4.19
C MET A 262 -2.48 8.83 3.73
N ASN A 263 -2.10 10.06 4.09
CA ASN A 263 -2.82 11.26 3.66
C ASN A 263 -2.43 11.67 2.23
N LYS A 264 -3.25 11.25 1.29
CA LYS A 264 -3.04 11.45 -0.14
C LYS A 264 -3.13 12.93 -0.58
N PHE A 265 -3.82 13.76 0.18
CA PHE A 265 -3.92 15.19 -0.10
C PHE A 265 -2.62 15.92 0.22
N SER A 266 -2.03 15.65 1.39
CA SER A 266 -0.74 16.26 1.76
C SER A 266 0.37 15.79 0.82
N LEU A 267 0.40 14.50 0.48
CA LEU A 267 1.35 13.98 -0.48
C LEU A 267 1.17 14.63 -1.86
N GLY A 268 -0.04 14.61 -2.43
CA GLY A 268 -0.33 15.18 -3.75
C GLY A 268 -0.03 16.69 -3.86
N ARG A 269 -0.10 17.43 -2.74
CA ARG A 269 0.27 18.85 -2.68
C ARG A 269 1.78 19.08 -2.68
N ILE A 270 2.54 18.18 -2.05
CA ILE A 270 3.98 18.34 -1.83
C ILE A 270 4.82 17.81 -3.00
N ILE A 271 4.39 16.73 -3.64
CA ILE A 271 5.15 16.12 -4.75
C ILE A 271 5.07 16.98 -6.01
N ASN A 272 6.21 17.13 -6.65
CA ASN A 272 6.36 17.69 -8.01
C ASN A 272 6.75 16.54 -8.94
N VAL A 273 6.11 16.44 -10.10
CA VAL A 273 6.34 15.41 -11.12
C VAL A 273 6.32 16.05 -12.50
#